data_1960abe536cd2fdc5218d86767c6cc61
#
_entry.id   1960abe536cd2fdc5218d86767c6cc61
#
_cell.length_a   1.000
_cell.length_b   1.000
_cell.length_c   1.000
_cell.angle_alpha   90.00
_cell.angle_beta   90.00
_cell.angle_gamma   90.00
#
_symmetry.space_group_name_H-M   'P 1'
#
loop_
_entity.id
_entity.type
_entity.pdbx_description
1 polymer ?
#
loop_
_entity_poly.entity_id
_entity_poly.type
_entity_poly.pdbx_seq_one_letter_code
_entity_poly.pdbx_strand_id
1 'polypeptide(L)'
;LFFDATERLYAIEPSPATALRMGQMSISKNKYSSAVEYLQDAIKGLEESKDLYKANILLGVAYASQNSYSAARSAFYRAAEIDPTKGEPYLQIAQLYAKGARSIDDNMGGRSAYWAAVDKAVKAKNVDSSPENVETANRLIGSYSANYPKQADAFMAGLENGASYYVGSWIGETTVVRTR
;
A
#
# COMPACT_ATOMS: atom_id res chain seq x y z
N LEU A 1 -8.44 10.59 27.10
CA LEU A 1 -7.72 10.02 28.25
C LEU A 1 -6.45 9.27 27.82
N PHE A 2 -6.52 8.22 26.97
CA PHE A 2 -5.32 7.46 26.58
C PHE A 2 -4.35 8.25 25.68
N PHE A 3 -4.86 9.04 24.74
CA PHE A 3 -4.05 9.90 23.88
C PHE A 3 -3.27 10.94 24.67
N ASP A 4 -3.94 11.61 25.58
CA ASP A 4 -3.33 12.65 26.41
C ASP A 4 -2.24 12.05 27.33
N ALA A 5 -2.43 10.83 27.82
CA ALA A 5 -1.42 10.14 28.61
C ALA A 5 -0.18 9.74 27.80
N THR A 6 -0.39 9.26 26.55
CA THR A 6 0.73 8.87 25.67
C THR A 6 1.46 10.10 25.14
N GLU A 7 0.74 11.19 24.85
CA GLU A 7 1.33 12.48 24.44
C GLU A 7 2.19 13.06 25.57
N ARG A 8 1.70 13.03 26.81
CA ARG A 8 2.48 13.44 27.99
C ARG A 8 3.70 12.55 28.21
N LEU A 9 3.55 11.23 28.04
CA LEU A 9 4.66 10.31 28.16
C LEU A 9 5.73 10.58 27.10
N TYR A 10 5.32 10.80 25.85
CA TYR A 10 6.24 11.14 24.76
C TYR A 10 6.96 12.47 25.01
N ALA A 11 6.27 13.45 25.61
CA ALA A 11 6.88 14.75 25.95
C ALA A 11 7.89 14.65 27.10
N ILE A 12 7.69 13.70 28.04
CA ILE A 12 8.58 13.49 29.20
C ILE A 12 9.72 12.58 28.84
N GLU A 13 9.45 11.51 28.11
CA GLU A 13 10.41 10.45 27.76
C GLU A 13 10.24 10.06 26.29
N PRO A 14 10.77 10.88 25.35
CA PRO A 14 10.72 10.55 23.94
C PRO A 14 11.56 9.31 23.66
N SER A 15 10.91 8.27 23.13
CA SER A 15 11.56 7.04 22.71
C SER A 15 10.96 6.53 21.40
N PRO A 16 11.71 5.69 20.64
CA PRO A 16 11.15 5.08 19.41
C PRO A 16 9.84 4.34 19.66
N ALA A 17 9.71 3.65 20.80
CA ALA A 17 8.51 2.91 21.18
C ALA A 17 7.32 3.85 21.48
N THR A 18 7.55 4.95 22.20
CA THR A 18 6.50 5.96 22.46
C THR A 18 6.11 6.70 21.18
N ALA A 19 7.08 7.01 20.29
CA ALA A 19 6.81 7.59 18.98
C ALA A 19 5.95 6.66 18.10
N LEU A 20 6.23 5.35 18.07
CA LEU A 20 5.41 4.37 17.36
C LEU A 20 3.96 4.36 17.86
N ARG A 21 3.75 4.41 19.17
CA ARG A 21 2.42 4.50 19.78
C ARG A 21 1.70 5.81 19.42
N MET A 22 2.41 6.94 19.44
CA MET A 22 1.87 8.23 19.02
C MET A 22 1.44 8.23 17.55
N GLY A 23 2.26 7.64 16.67
CA GLY A 23 1.93 7.47 15.26
C GLY A 23 0.66 6.65 15.06
N GLN A 24 0.54 5.50 15.74
CA GLN A 24 -0.65 4.65 15.68
C GLN A 24 -1.91 5.37 16.19
N MET A 25 -1.80 6.09 17.29
CA MET A 25 -2.91 6.85 17.86
C MET A 25 -3.31 8.05 16.98
N SER A 26 -2.35 8.69 16.33
CA SER A 26 -2.61 9.77 15.38
C SER A 26 -3.39 9.29 14.17
N ILE A 27 -3.10 8.09 13.65
CA ILE A 27 -3.89 7.46 12.58
C ILE A 27 -5.34 7.23 13.04
N SER A 28 -5.54 6.67 14.23
CA SER A 28 -6.90 6.39 14.76
C SER A 28 -7.74 7.66 14.95
N LYS A 29 -7.10 8.81 15.03
CA LYS A 29 -7.73 10.14 15.10
C LYS A 29 -7.73 10.89 13.77
N ASN A 30 -7.37 10.23 12.67
CA ASN A 30 -7.23 10.82 11.33
C ASN A 30 -6.23 12.01 11.27
N LYS A 31 -5.29 12.09 12.21
CA LYS A 31 -4.22 13.10 12.24
C LYS A 31 -3.01 12.58 11.44
N TYR A 32 -3.17 12.42 10.14
CA TYR A 32 -2.19 11.71 9.30
C TYR A 32 -0.83 12.43 9.20
N SER A 33 -0.80 13.76 9.20
CA SER A 33 0.47 14.53 9.20
C SER A 33 1.27 14.28 10.47
N SER A 34 0.64 14.36 11.63
CA SER A 34 1.28 14.03 12.91
C SER A 34 1.70 12.56 12.97
N ALA A 35 0.89 11.65 12.40
CA ALA A 35 1.24 10.24 12.33
C ALA A 35 2.53 10.02 11.53
N VAL A 36 2.68 10.69 10.38
CA VAL A 36 3.90 10.61 9.56
C VAL A 36 5.13 11.05 10.35
N GLU A 37 5.07 12.20 11.04
CA GLU A 37 6.18 12.73 11.85
C GLU A 37 6.59 11.73 12.95
N TYR A 38 5.64 11.28 13.76
CA TYR A 38 5.93 10.32 14.83
C TYR A 38 6.47 8.98 14.32
N LEU A 39 5.92 8.45 13.21
CA LEU A 39 6.37 7.17 12.66
C LEU A 39 7.74 7.27 12.01
N GLN A 40 8.07 8.40 11.38
CA GLN A 40 9.43 8.65 10.88
C GLN A 40 10.44 8.74 12.02
N ASP A 41 10.10 9.38 13.13
CA ASP A 41 10.96 9.43 14.31
C ASP A 41 11.11 8.06 14.95
N ALA A 42 10.04 7.29 15.05
CA ALA A 42 10.11 5.92 15.53
C ALA A 42 11.08 5.06 14.71
N ILE A 43 10.97 5.09 13.39
CA ILE A 43 11.79 4.26 12.48
C ILE A 43 13.30 4.55 12.63
N LYS A 44 13.69 5.78 12.95
CA LYS A 44 15.10 6.15 13.13
C LYS A 44 15.76 5.44 14.32
N GLY A 45 15.02 5.04 15.32
CA GLY A 45 15.55 4.47 16.56
C GLY A 45 15.02 3.07 16.91
N LEU A 46 14.09 2.51 16.12
CA LEU A 46 13.63 1.14 16.32
C LEU A 46 14.69 0.14 15.83
N GLU A 47 14.97 -0.87 16.64
CA GLU A 47 15.93 -1.93 16.31
C GLU A 47 15.23 -3.26 15.99
N GLU A 48 14.08 -3.53 16.62
CA GLU A 48 13.37 -4.78 16.43
C GLU A 48 12.62 -4.82 15.10
N SER A 49 12.86 -5.86 14.31
CA SER A 49 12.24 -6.05 12.98
C SER A 49 10.71 -6.01 13.03
N LYS A 50 10.11 -6.55 14.09
CA LYS A 50 8.65 -6.55 14.27
C LYS A 50 8.08 -5.13 14.38
N ASP A 51 8.74 -4.27 15.15
CA ASP A 51 8.30 -2.89 15.35
C ASP A 51 8.60 -2.03 14.12
N LEU A 52 9.74 -2.26 13.46
CA LEU A 52 10.07 -1.64 12.18
C LEU A 52 9.07 -2.01 11.08
N TYR A 53 8.67 -3.29 11.00
CA TYR A 53 7.63 -3.75 10.08
C TYR A 53 6.32 -2.99 10.34
N LYS A 54 5.86 -3.00 11.59
CA LYS A 54 4.63 -2.32 12.01
C LYS A 54 4.68 -0.81 11.72
N ALA A 55 5.79 -0.15 12.02
CA ALA A 55 5.97 1.28 11.78
C ALA A 55 5.87 1.61 10.28
N ASN A 56 6.48 0.78 9.40
CA ASN A 56 6.42 0.99 7.96
C ASN A 56 5.02 0.73 7.38
N ILE A 57 4.27 -0.27 7.87
CA ILE A 57 2.86 -0.46 7.49
C ILE A 57 2.04 0.78 7.87
N LEU A 58 2.14 1.25 9.10
CA LEU A 58 1.41 2.42 9.58
C LEU A 58 1.79 3.69 8.83
N LEU A 59 3.08 3.88 8.53
CA LEU A 59 3.58 5.01 7.74
C LEU A 59 2.99 4.98 6.32
N GLY A 60 2.96 3.81 5.69
CA GLY A 60 2.31 3.63 4.39
C GLY A 60 0.83 3.99 4.42
N VAL A 61 0.09 3.57 5.45
CA VAL A 61 -1.33 3.91 5.65
C VAL A 61 -1.52 5.42 5.82
N ALA A 62 -0.68 6.08 6.61
CA ALA A 62 -0.74 7.53 6.81
C ALA A 62 -0.50 8.30 5.50
N TYR A 63 0.52 7.92 4.73
CA TYR A 63 0.79 8.50 3.41
C TYR A 63 -0.35 8.23 2.41
N ALA A 64 -0.88 7.01 2.37
CA ALA A 64 -2.00 6.66 1.48
C ALA A 64 -3.26 7.48 1.80
N SER A 65 -3.48 7.80 3.08
CA SER A 65 -4.61 8.66 3.52
C SER A 65 -4.44 10.10 3.10
N GLN A 66 -3.19 10.56 2.90
CA GLN A 66 -2.86 11.89 2.36
C GLN A 66 -2.74 11.91 0.82
N ASN A 67 -3.05 10.80 0.14
CA ASN A 67 -2.82 10.61 -1.30
C ASN A 67 -1.34 10.78 -1.74
N SER A 68 -0.41 10.62 -0.80
CA SER A 68 1.03 10.59 -1.07
C SER A 68 1.45 9.20 -1.55
N TYR A 69 0.98 8.84 -2.76
CA TYR A 69 1.03 7.46 -3.27
C TYR A 69 2.43 6.89 -3.38
N SER A 70 3.39 7.66 -3.90
CA SER A 70 4.78 7.21 -4.04
C SER A 70 5.43 6.92 -2.69
N ALA A 71 5.23 7.78 -1.69
CA ALA A 71 5.74 7.60 -0.34
C ALA A 71 5.09 6.40 0.37
N ALA A 72 3.77 6.24 0.21
CA ALA A 72 3.03 5.10 0.73
C ALA A 72 3.56 3.77 0.16
N ARG A 73 3.74 3.72 -1.16
CA ARG A 73 4.31 2.56 -1.85
C ARG A 73 5.68 2.18 -1.30
N SER A 74 6.56 3.18 -1.14
CA SER A 74 7.91 2.97 -0.59
C SER A 74 7.88 2.41 0.83
N ALA A 75 7.00 2.92 1.69
CA ALA A 75 6.86 2.43 3.06
C ALA A 75 6.37 0.97 3.09
N PHE A 76 5.38 0.61 2.27
CA PHE A 76 4.91 -0.77 2.18
C PHE A 76 5.97 -1.74 1.64
N TYR A 77 6.77 -1.32 0.65
CA TYR A 77 7.89 -2.15 0.18
C TYR A 77 8.96 -2.36 1.25
N ARG A 78 9.27 -1.34 2.06
CA ARG A 78 10.18 -1.51 3.20
C ARG A 78 9.64 -2.52 4.22
N ALA A 79 8.33 -2.52 4.48
CA ALA A 79 7.72 -3.55 5.32
C ALA A 79 7.88 -4.94 4.72
N ALA A 80 7.69 -5.11 3.39
CA ALA A 80 7.88 -6.38 2.71
C ALA A 80 9.33 -6.86 2.70
N GLU A 81 10.31 -5.95 2.71
CA GLU A 81 11.73 -6.28 2.83
C GLU A 81 12.09 -6.74 4.25
N ILE A 82 11.47 -6.15 5.28
CA ILE A 82 11.70 -6.51 6.69
C ILE A 82 11.15 -7.90 6.99
N ASP A 83 9.95 -8.23 6.50
CA ASP A 83 9.36 -9.58 6.62
C ASP A 83 8.79 -10.02 5.26
N PRO A 84 9.61 -10.71 4.43
CA PRO A 84 9.19 -11.15 3.10
C PRO A 84 8.15 -12.28 3.12
N THR A 85 7.83 -12.85 4.28
CA THR A 85 6.81 -13.91 4.41
C THR A 85 5.40 -13.37 4.56
N LYS A 86 5.24 -12.05 4.75
CA LYS A 86 3.94 -11.41 4.95
C LYS A 86 3.33 -10.94 3.65
N GLY A 87 2.07 -11.32 3.43
CA GLY A 87 1.27 -10.86 2.29
C GLY A 87 0.71 -9.44 2.46
N GLU A 88 0.53 -8.99 3.70
CA GLU A 88 -0.09 -7.70 4.04
C GLU A 88 0.49 -6.50 3.27
N PRO A 89 1.81 -6.30 3.15
CA PRO A 89 2.36 -5.15 2.41
C PRO A 89 1.92 -5.14 0.95
N TYR A 90 1.85 -6.30 0.31
CA TYR A 90 1.41 -6.43 -1.08
C TYR A 90 -0.10 -6.19 -1.24
N LEU A 91 -0.93 -6.58 -0.26
CA LEU A 91 -2.35 -6.23 -0.23
C LEU A 91 -2.54 -4.72 -0.10
N GLN A 92 -1.76 -4.06 0.74
CA GLN A 92 -1.77 -2.61 0.90
C GLN A 92 -1.36 -1.90 -0.40
N ILE A 93 -0.32 -2.39 -1.10
CA ILE A 93 0.09 -1.85 -2.40
C ILE A 93 -1.00 -2.07 -3.46
N ALA A 94 -1.66 -3.23 -3.49
CA ALA A 94 -2.78 -3.49 -4.39
C ALA A 94 -3.92 -2.47 -4.19
N GLN A 95 -4.30 -2.23 -2.94
CA GLN A 95 -5.32 -1.23 -2.60
C GLN A 95 -4.87 0.20 -2.95
N LEU A 96 -3.59 0.51 -2.73
CA LEU A 96 -3.00 1.80 -3.08
C LEU A 96 -3.07 2.07 -4.59
N TYR A 97 -2.75 1.07 -5.43
CA TYR A 97 -2.81 1.19 -6.89
C TYR A 97 -4.24 1.43 -7.36
N ALA A 98 -5.20 0.68 -6.83
CA ALA A 98 -6.60 0.87 -7.14
C ALA A 98 -7.13 2.25 -6.68
N LYS A 99 -6.74 2.71 -5.49
CA LYS A 99 -7.10 4.03 -4.96
C LYS A 99 -6.59 5.16 -5.82
N GLY A 100 -5.33 5.06 -6.25
CA GLY A 100 -4.66 6.08 -7.06
C GLY A 100 -4.85 5.92 -8.57
N ALA A 101 -5.65 4.97 -9.03
CA ALA A 101 -5.80 4.65 -10.46
C ALA A 101 -6.12 5.86 -11.34
N ARG A 102 -7.00 6.75 -10.88
CA ARG A 102 -7.37 7.96 -11.64
C ARG A 102 -6.24 8.97 -11.85
N SER A 103 -5.14 8.85 -11.10
CA SER A 103 -3.94 9.69 -11.28
C SER A 103 -2.97 9.14 -12.33
N ILE A 104 -3.27 7.98 -12.92
CA ILE A 104 -2.46 7.36 -13.98
C ILE A 104 -2.97 7.83 -15.34
N ASP A 105 -2.09 8.46 -16.08
CA ASP A 105 -2.35 8.87 -17.46
C ASP A 105 -1.98 7.74 -18.43
N ASP A 106 -2.96 6.91 -18.76
CA ASP A 106 -2.82 5.73 -19.61
C ASP A 106 -3.78 5.70 -20.80
N ASN A 107 -4.44 6.81 -21.09
CA ASN A 107 -5.49 6.93 -22.12
C ASN A 107 -6.69 5.97 -21.92
N MET A 108 -6.78 5.32 -20.76
CA MET A 108 -7.86 4.38 -20.39
C MET A 108 -8.53 4.76 -19.06
N GLY A 109 -8.29 5.98 -18.56
CA GLY A 109 -8.82 6.45 -17.28
C GLY A 109 -8.20 5.74 -16.08
N GLY A 110 -6.94 5.36 -16.17
CA GLY A 110 -6.18 4.72 -15.09
C GLY A 110 -6.43 3.21 -14.96
N ARG A 111 -7.05 2.57 -15.96
CA ARG A 111 -7.38 1.13 -15.88
C ARG A 111 -6.16 0.22 -15.82
N SER A 112 -5.00 0.65 -16.33
CA SER A 112 -3.74 -0.09 -16.22
C SER A 112 -3.29 -0.30 -14.76
N ALA A 113 -3.65 0.61 -13.86
CA ALA A 113 -3.36 0.47 -12.44
C ALA A 113 -4.02 -0.75 -11.81
N TYR A 114 -5.19 -1.18 -12.30
CA TYR A 114 -5.87 -2.37 -11.80
C TYR A 114 -5.18 -3.67 -12.21
N TRP A 115 -4.47 -3.69 -13.36
CA TRP A 115 -3.63 -4.83 -13.72
C TRP A 115 -2.49 -5.00 -12.71
N ALA A 116 -1.76 -3.91 -12.42
CA ALA A 116 -0.71 -3.90 -11.42
C ALA A 116 -1.24 -4.22 -10.01
N ALA A 117 -2.43 -3.73 -9.65
CA ALA A 117 -3.07 -4.03 -8.38
C ALA A 117 -3.38 -5.53 -8.23
N VAL A 118 -3.88 -6.17 -9.27
CA VAL A 118 -4.12 -7.62 -9.27
C VAL A 118 -2.80 -8.40 -9.15
N ASP A 119 -1.75 -7.98 -9.84
CA ASP A 119 -0.43 -8.61 -9.69
C ASP A 119 0.07 -8.57 -8.24
N LYS A 120 -0.16 -7.47 -7.52
CA LYS A 120 0.20 -7.37 -6.09
C LYS A 120 -0.66 -8.27 -5.21
N ALA A 121 -1.96 -8.36 -5.46
CA ALA A 121 -2.84 -9.27 -4.73
C ALA A 121 -2.46 -10.74 -4.98
N VAL A 122 -2.08 -11.11 -6.21
CA VAL A 122 -1.53 -12.44 -6.53
C VAL A 122 -0.20 -12.66 -5.80
N LYS A 123 0.69 -11.67 -5.79
CA LYS A 123 1.96 -11.75 -5.04
C LYS A 123 1.73 -11.97 -3.56
N ALA A 124 0.75 -11.26 -2.96
CA ALA A 124 0.41 -11.40 -1.56
C ALA A 124 0.08 -12.85 -1.18
N LYS A 125 -0.82 -13.50 -1.93
CA LYS A 125 -1.20 -14.90 -1.64
C LYS A 125 -0.12 -15.92 -1.97
N ASN A 126 0.84 -15.58 -2.82
CA ASN A 126 1.96 -16.47 -3.14
C ASN A 126 3.05 -16.46 -2.04
N VAL A 127 3.21 -15.35 -1.33
CA VAL A 127 4.20 -15.25 -0.23
C VAL A 127 3.60 -15.61 1.12
N ASP A 128 2.29 -15.47 1.28
CA ASP A 128 1.57 -15.74 2.54
C ASP A 128 0.29 -16.53 2.24
N SER A 129 0.33 -17.82 2.50
CA SER A 129 -0.77 -18.76 2.26
C SER A 129 -1.77 -18.84 3.42
N SER A 130 -1.69 -17.96 4.41
CA SER A 130 -2.67 -17.93 5.50
C SER A 130 -4.08 -17.68 4.94
N PRO A 131 -5.12 -18.37 5.49
CA PRO A 131 -6.48 -18.28 4.97
C PRO A 131 -7.00 -16.84 4.86
N GLU A 132 -6.73 -16.02 5.86
CA GLU A 132 -7.16 -14.61 5.90
C GLU A 132 -6.53 -13.80 4.76
N ASN A 133 -5.22 -13.98 4.53
CA ASN A 133 -4.50 -13.29 3.45
C ASN A 133 -5.00 -13.74 2.08
N VAL A 134 -5.18 -15.04 1.88
CA VAL A 134 -5.68 -15.62 0.61
C VAL A 134 -7.11 -15.14 0.32
N GLU A 135 -7.99 -15.13 1.31
CA GLU A 135 -9.36 -14.63 1.17
C GLU A 135 -9.38 -13.16 0.77
N THR A 136 -8.60 -12.33 1.47
CA THR A 136 -8.48 -10.90 1.15
C THR A 136 -7.93 -10.69 -0.26
N ALA A 137 -6.86 -11.39 -0.63
CA ALA A 137 -6.30 -11.31 -1.98
C ALA A 137 -7.31 -11.69 -3.06
N ASN A 138 -8.03 -12.79 -2.89
CA ASN A 138 -9.05 -13.24 -3.85
C ASN A 138 -10.20 -12.22 -3.99
N ARG A 139 -10.65 -11.64 -2.90
CA ARG A 139 -11.67 -10.57 -2.92
C ARG A 139 -11.18 -9.33 -3.68
N LEU A 140 -9.93 -8.90 -3.47
CA LEU A 140 -9.34 -7.78 -4.21
C LEU A 140 -9.18 -8.10 -5.70
N ILE A 141 -8.70 -9.30 -6.04
CA ILE A 141 -8.58 -9.74 -7.43
C ILE A 141 -9.93 -9.68 -8.15
N GLY A 142 -10.98 -10.23 -7.54
CA GLY A 142 -12.34 -10.17 -8.10
C GLY A 142 -12.84 -8.74 -8.30
N SER A 143 -12.68 -7.89 -7.29
CA SER A 143 -13.11 -6.48 -7.34
C SER A 143 -12.35 -5.68 -8.41
N TYR A 144 -11.04 -5.86 -8.52
CA TYR A 144 -10.21 -5.07 -9.43
C TYR A 144 -10.31 -5.56 -10.87
N SER A 145 -10.47 -6.87 -11.10
CA SER A 145 -10.70 -7.43 -12.45
C SER A 145 -11.96 -6.90 -13.12
N ALA A 146 -12.96 -6.50 -12.34
CA ALA A 146 -14.16 -5.85 -12.86
C ALA A 146 -13.92 -4.49 -13.53
N ASN A 147 -12.76 -3.86 -13.25
CA ASN A 147 -12.35 -2.58 -13.84
C ASN A 147 -11.51 -2.73 -15.11
N TYR A 148 -11.21 -3.93 -15.56
CA TYR A 148 -10.46 -4.16 -16.78
C TYR A 148 -11.20 -3.55 -17.99
N PRO A 149 -10.49 -3.08 -19.01
CA PRO A 149 -11.13 -2.64 -20.24
C PRO A 149 -11.84 -3.81 -20.92
N LYS A 150 -12.90 -3.52 -21.66
CA LYS A 150 -13.46 -4.50 -22.59
C LYS A 150 -12.43 -4.80 -23.69
N GLN A 151 -12.50 -5.99 -24.27
CA GLN A 151 -11.58 -6.39 -25.33
C GLN A 151 -11.58 -5.39 -26.51
N ALA A 152 -12.76 -4.88 -26.90
CA ALA A 152 -12.88 -3.88 -27.97
C ALA A 152 -12.19 -2.56 -27.60
N ASP A 153 -12.32 -2.09 -26.34
CA ASP A 153 -11.70 -0.85 -25.89
C ASP A 153 -10.16 -0.98 -25.87
N ALA A 154 -9.64 -2.13 -25.43
CA ALA A 154 -8.22 -2.43 -25.44
C ALA A 154 -7.67 -2.48 -26.88
N PHE A 155 -8.37 -3.13 -27.78
CA PHE A 155 -8.01 -3.21 -29.19
C PHE A 155 -7.96 -1.82 -29.85
N MET A 156 -8.95 -0.96 -29.59
CA MET A 156 -8.96 0.42 -30.08
C MET A 156 -7.79 1.26 -29.51
N ALA A 157 -7.30 0.92 -28.32
CA ALA A 157 -6.11 1.53 -27.73
C ALA A 157 -4.79 0.91 -28.24
N GLY A 158 -4.84 -0.02 -29.19
CA GLY A 158 -3.66 -0.71 -29.73
C GLY A 158 -3.06 -1.74 -28.79
N LEU A 159 -3.86 -2.27 -27.84
CA LEU A 159 -3.41 -3.20 -26.81
C LEU A 159 -3.96 -4.60 -27.09
N GLU A 160 -3.08 -5.60 -26.99
CA GLU A 160 -3.42 -7.01 -27.11
C GLU A 160 -3.46 -7.66 -25.72
N ASN A 161 -4.50 -8.46 -25.47
CA ASN A 161 -4.60 -9.22 -24.21
C ASN A 161 -3.39 -10.14 -24.03
N GLY A 162 -2.77 -10.11 -22.84
CA GLY A 162 -1.53 -10.84 -22.53
C GLY A 162 -0.25 -10.12 -22.91
N ALA A 163 -0.30 -9.01 -23.65
CA ALA A 163 0.89 -8.22 -23.96
C ALA A 163 1.46 -7.55 -22.70
N SER A 164 2.78 -7.36 -22.71
CA SER A 164 3.46 -6.61 -21.65
C SER A 164 3.06 -5.12 -21.69
N TYR A 165 2.81 -4.53 -20.54
CA TYR A 165 2.44 -3.12 -20.41
C TYR A 165 3.18 -2.47 -19.23
N TYR A 166 3.81 -1.32 -19.48
CA TYR A 166 4.44 -0.54 -18.42
C TYR A 166 3.47 0.49 -17.87
N VAL A 167 3.09 0.33 -16.61
CA VAL A 167 2.30 1.33 -15.88
C VAL A 167 3.23 2.41 -15.38
N GLY A 168 3.17 3.57 -16.00
CA GLY A 168 4.03 4.71 -15.68
C GLY A 168 3.71 5.40 -14.36
N SER A 169 4.13 6.69 -14.29
CA SER A 169 3.91 7.54 -13.12
C SER A 169 4.50 6.93 -11.83
N TRP A 170 3.86 7.15 -10.70
CA TRP A 170 4.32 6.68 -9.40
C TRP A 170 4.23 5.14 -9.20
N ILE A 171 3.50 4.41 -10.04
CA ILE A 171 3.47 2.94 -10.03
C ILE A 171 4.80 2.39 -10.57
N GLY A 172 5.22 2.77 -11.77
CA GLY A 172 6.53 2.44 -12.31
C GLY A 172 6.80 0.95 -12.45
N GLU A 173 5.80 0.14 -12.83
CA GLU A 173 5.92 -1.32 -12.91
C GLU A 173 5.40 -1.88 -14.23
N THR A 174 5.97 -3.00 -14.64
CA THR A 174 5.49 -3.78 -15.78
C THR A 174 4.47 -4.81 -15.33
N THR A 175 3.39 -4.91 -16.06
CA THR A 175 2.28 -5.85 -15.90
C THR A 175 1.90 -6.45 -17.25
N VAL A 176 0.80 -7.17 -17.31
CA VAL A 176 0.23 -7.66 -18.58
C VAL A 176 -1.16 -7.08 -18.79
N VAL A 177 -1.48 -6.81 -20.05
CA VAL A 177 -2.82 -6.38 -20.47
C VAL A 177 -3.82 -7.50 -20.18
N ARG A 178 -4.90 -7.16 -19.49
CA ARG A 178 -6.03 -8.05 -19.23
C ARG A 178 -7.33 -7.37 -19.62
N THR A 179 -8.20 -8.13 -20.27
CA THR A 179 -9.50 -7.66 -20.74
C THR A 179 -10.63 -8.46 -20.08
N ARG A 180 -11.83 -7.93 -20.11
CA ARG A 180 -13.07 -8.58 -19.66
C ARG A 180 -14.11 -8.65 -20.77
#